data_a8f73517bfc88202b831218172880640
#
_entry.id   a8f73517bfc88202b831218172880640
#
_cell.length_a   1.000
_cell.length_b   1.000
_cell.length_c   1.000
_cell.angle_alpha   90.00
_cell.angle_beta   90.00
_cell.angle_gamma   90.00
#
_symmetry.space_group_name_H-M   'P 1'
#
loop_
_entity.id
_entity.type
_entity.pdbx_description
1 polymer ?
#
loop_
_entity_poly.entity_id
_entity_poly.type
_entity_poly.pdbx_seq_one_letter_code
_entity_poly.pdbx_strand_id
1 'polypeptide(L)'
;EKALADVSFYLRKSHLEKVAKILDDPEATDNDRFVAYTLLENAQTAAEGELPSCQDTGTAIVMGKKGENVFTGANDAEAISKGIYNTYAQRNLRYSQIVPLSMFEEKNSGSNLPAQIDLYTEKGNEYKFLFMAKGGGSANKTYLYQQTKALLNEESLTEFITAKIRDLGTAACPPYHLAF
;
A
#
# COMPACT_ATOMS: atom_id res chain seq x y z
N GLU A 1 8.33 12.90 -5.14
CA GLU A 1 8.20 12.27 -6.46
C GLU A 1 8.89 10.90 -6.47
N LYS A 2 10.22 10.85 -6.28
CA LYS A 2 10.98 9.60 -6.38
C LYS A 2 10.43 8.48 -5.49
N ALA A 3 10.15 8.74 -4.22
CA ALA A 3 9.67 7.73 -3.29
C ALA A 3 8.32 7.11 -3.72
N LEU A 4 7.41 7.91 -4.26
CA LEU A 4 6.13 7.40 -4.75
C LEU A 4 6.31 6.62 -6.06
N ALA A 5 7.21 7.06 -6.95
CA ALA A 5 7.58 6.29 -8.13
C ALA A 5 8.16 4.93 -7.72
N ASP A 6 9.12 4.92 -6.80
CA ASP A 6 9.73 3.67 -6.31
C ASP A 6 8.66 2.70 -5.75
N VAL A 7 7.69 3.20 -4.97
CA VAL A 7 6.56 2.38 -4.45
C VAL A 7 5.68 1.82 -5.56
N SER A 8 5.51 2.55 -6.65
CA SER A 8 4.62 2.15 -7.75
C SER A 8 5.27 1.15 -8.72
N PHE A 9 6.58 1.17 -8.85
CA PHE A 9 7.30 0.38 -9.86
C PHE A 9 8.15 -0.76 -9.27
N TYR A 10 8.55 -0.67 -8.00
CA TYR A 10 9.43 -1.65 -7.38
C TYR A 10 8.77 -2.35 -6.21
N LEU A 11 8.81 -3.67 -6.22
CA LEU A 11 8.44 -4.49 -5.06
C LEU A 11 9.67 -4.74 -4.18
N ARG A 12 9.45 -4.87 -2.88
CA ARG A 12 10.53 -5.16 -1.92
C ARG A 12 11.11 -6.55 -2.18
N LYS A 13 12.44 -6.66 -2.10
CA LYS A 13 13.15 -7.94 -2.24
C LYS A 13 12.55 -9.04 -1.36
N SER A 14 12.28 -8.74 -0.10
CA SER A 14 11.70 -9.71 0.84
C SER A 14 10.30 -10.20 0.45
N HIS A 15 9.53 -9.40 -0.30
CA HIS A 15 8.25 -9.82 -0.86
C HIS A 15 8.47 -10.75 -2.06
N LEU A 16 9.35 -10.37 -2.98
CA LEU A 16 9.68 -11.19 -4.16
C LEU A 16 10.23 -12.55 -3.76
N GLU A 17 11.09 -12.62 -2.73
CA GLU A 17 11.60 -13.88 -2.17
C GLU A 17 10.50 -14.76 -1.62
N LYS A 18 9.46 -14.20 -1.01
CA LYS A 18 8.29 -14.98 -0.53
C LYS A 18 7.45 -15.51 -1.69
N VAL A 19 7.24 -14.70 -2.72
CA VAL A 19 6.53 -15.13 -3.93
C VAL A 19 7.33 -16.24 -4.64
N ALA A 20 8.64 -16.09 -4.79
CA ALA A 20 9.49 -17.08 -5.42
C ALA A 20 9.46 -18.44 -4.71
N LYS A 21 9.35 -18.47 -3.38
CA LYS A 21 9.25 -19.72 -2.62
C LYS A 21 8.03 -20.57 -2.98
N ILE A 22 6.95 -19.95 -3.49
CA ILE A 22 5.74 -20.68 -3.91
C ILE A 22 6.05 -21.60 -5.09
N LEU A 23 7.04 -21.26 -5.92
CA LEU A 23 7.43 -22.08 -7.08
C LEU A 23 7.97 -23.46 -6.67
N ASP A 24 8.64 -23.53 -5.52
CA ASP A 24 9.26 -24.74 -4.98
C ASP A 24 8.45 -25.36 -3.84
N ASP A 25 7.29 -24.79 -3.49
CA ASP A 25 6.45 -25.29 -2.40
C ASP A 25 5.75 -26.61 -2.84
N PRO A 26 5.97 -27.74 -2.12
CA PRO A 26 5.34 -29.01 -2.45
C PRO A 26 3.81 -29.00 -2.27
N GLU A 27 3.27 -28.10 -1.45
CA GLU A 27 1.82 -27.95 -1.24
C GLU A 27 1.16 -27.04 -2.28
N ALA A 28 1.94 -26.29 -3.07
CA ALA A 28 1.41 -25.38 -4.09
C ALA A 28 0.84 -26.18 -5.27
N THR A 29 -0.33 -25.75 -5.74
CA THR A 29 -0.92 -26.27 -6.99
C THR A 29 -0.19 -25.70 -8.21
N ASP A 30 -0.42 -26.28 -9.39
CA ASP A 30 0.12 -25.74 -10.65
C ASP A 30 -0.38 -24.31 -10.91
N ASN A 31 -1.62 -24.02 -10.52
CA ASN A 31 -2.15 -22.67 -10.63
C ASN A 31 -1.44 -21.68 -9.69
N ASP A 32 -1.11 -22.09 -8.47
CA ASP A 32 -0.38 -21.23 -7.53
C ASP A 32 1.02 -20.90 -8.06
N ARG A 33 1.72 -21.89 -8.62
CA ARG A 33 3.02 -21.70 -9.26
C ARG A 33 2.92 -20.79 -10.49
N PHE A 34 1.92 -20.99 -11.33
CA PHE A 34 1.69 -20.13 -12.50
C PHE A 34 1.44 -18.68 -12.09
N VAL A 35 0.60 -18.45 -11.08
CA VAL A 35 0.33 -17.10 -10.55
C VAL A 35 1.60 -16.48 -9.96
N ALA A 36 2.35 -17.23 -9.14
CA ALA A 36 3.60 -16.77 -8.56
C ALA A 36 4.62 -16.37 -9.63
N TYR A 37 4.80 -17.21 -10.65
CA TYR A 37 5.68 -16.92 -11.78
C TYR A 37 5.25 -15.63 -12.50
N THR A 38 3.96 -15.49 -12.82
CA THR A 38 3.40 -14.30 -13.47
C THR A 38 3.60 -13.03 -12.65
N LEU A 39 3.47 -13.12 -11.31
CA LEU A 39 3.75 -11.99 -10.41
C LEU A 39 5.23 -11.57 -10.45
N LEU A 40 6.15 -12.52 -10.53
CA LEU A 40 7.58 -12.25 -10.64
C LEU A 40 7.94 -11.60 -11.99
N GLU A 41 7.39 -12.11 -13.09
CA GLU A 41 7.56 -11.50 -14.43
C GLU A 41 6.99 -10.08 -14.46
N ASN A 42 5.79 -9.88 -13.88
CA ASN A 42 5.21 -8.55 -13.77
C ASN A 42 6.10 -7.59 -12.98
N ALA A 43 6.69 -8.05 -11.88
CA ALA A 43 7.61 -7.23 -11.09
C ALA A 43 8.88 -6.85 -11.87
N GLN A 44 9.40 -7.74 -12.70
CA GLN A 44 10.52 -7.47 -13.58
C GLN A 44 10.15 -6.42 -14.64
N THR A 45 9.01 -6.59 -15.30
CA THR A 45 8.49 -5.63 -16.30
C THR A 45 8.24 -4.25 -15.68
N ALA A 46 7.64 -4.20 -14.50
CA ALA A 46 7.40 -2.94 -13.80
C ALA A 46 8.71 -2.22 -13.44
N ALA A 47 9.77 -2.97 -13.12
CA ALA A 47 11.07 -2.40 -12.79
C ALA A 47 11.76 -1.67 -13.97
N GLU A 48 11.28 -1.82 -15.19
CA GLU A 48 11.69 -1.03 -16.35
C GLU A 48 11.24 0.44 -16.24
N GLY A 49 10.25 0.72 -15.37
CA GLY A 49 9.83 2.07 -14.99
C GLY A 49 8.84 2.72 -15.94
N GLU A 50 8.27 1.98 -16.90
CA GLU A 50 7.26 2.50 -17.82
C GLU A 50 5.83 2.23 -17.36
N LEU A 51 5.54 1.01 -16.92
CA LEU A 51 4.23 0.62 -16.40
C LEU A 51 4.34 0.24 -14.93
N PRO A 52 3.40 0.70 -14.08
CA PRO A 52 3.43 0.36 -12.66
C PRO A 52 3.17 -1.12 -12.42
N SER A 53 3.56 -1.62 -11.25
CA SER A 53 3.40 -3.03 -10.87
C SER A 53 1.94 -3.49 -10.77
N CYS A 54 0.98 -2.57 -10.71
CA CYS A 54 -0.44 -2.85 -10.68
C CYS A 54 -1.23 -1.76 -11.42
N GLN A 55 -2.31 -2.15 -12.09
CA GLN A 55 -3.26 -1.20 -12.70
C GLN A 55 -4.00 -0.35 -11.65
N ASP A 56 -4.20 -0.87 -10.45
CA ASP A 56 -4.72 -0.11 -9.32
C ASP A 56 -3.56 0.57 -8.60
N THR A 57 -3.21 1.77 -9.05
CA THR A 57 -2.13 2.56 -8.47
C THR A 57 -2.52 3.25 -7.18
N GLY A 58 -3.79 3.13 -6.79
CA GLY A 58 -4.31 3.42 -5.47
C GLY A 58 -4.29 4.86 -5.03
N THR A 59 -4.53 5.06 -3.75
CA THR A 59 -4.39 6.33 -3.04
C THR A 59 -3.02 6.43 -2.40
N ALA A 60 -2.34 7.55 -2.59
CA ALA A 60 -1.08 7.82 -1.92
C ALA A 60 -1.30 8.12 -0.44
N ILE A 61 -0.56 7.42 0.42
CA ILE A 61 -0.53 7.63 1.87
C ILE A 61 0.90 7.97 2.26
N VAL A 62 1.08 9.06 2.99
CA VAL A 62 2.38 9.50 3.48
C VAL A 62 2.30 9.73 4.98
N MET A 63 3.10 8.98 5.72
CA MET A 63 3.29 9.20 7.14
C MET A 63 4.70 9.76 7.37
N GLY A 64 4.78 10.93 8.02
CA GLY A 64 6.05 11.61 8.29
C GLY A 64 6.29 11.81 9.78
N LYS A 65 7.53 11.59 10.21
CA LYS A 65 8.03 11.97 11.54
C LYS A 65 9.09 13.04 11.39
N LYS A 66 8.71 14.28 11.72
CA LYS A 66 9.55 15.47 11.60
C LYS A 66 10.22 15.77 12.93
N GLY A 67 11.54 15.77 12.94
CA GLY A 67 12.31 16.20 14.10
C GLY A 67 12.05 17.65 14.45
N GLU A 68 11.99 17.96 15.74
CA GLU A 68 11.69 19.32 16.24
C GLU A 68 12.67 20.40 15.76
N ASN A 69 13.87 20.00 15.36
CA ASN A 69 14.91 20.90 14.82
C ASN A 69 14.97 20.93 13.29
N VAL A 70 13.99 20.32 12.60
CA VAL A 70 13.93 20.32 11.13
C VAL A 70 13.04 21.45 10.63
N PHE A 71 13.64 22.41 9.94
CA PHE A 71 12.96 23.54 9.34
C PHE A 71 13.02 23.43 7.82
N THR A 72 11.86 23.25 7.19
CA THR A 72 11.75 23.08 5.73
C THR A 72 11.50 24.41 5.00
N GLY A 73 11.05 25.45 5.70
CA GLY A 73 10.76 26.77 5.13
C GLY A 73 9.52 26.79 4.23
N ALA A 74 8.72 25.72 4.20
CA ALA A 74 7.55 25.57 3.34
C ALA A 74 6.43 24.82 4.05
N ASN A 75 5.24 24.79 3.44
CA ASN A 75 4.16 23.89 3.85
C ASN A 75 4.46 22.47 3.39
N ASP A 76 4.82 21.61 4.32
CA ASP A 76 5.24 20.23 4.03
C ASP A 76 4.12 19.42 3.34
N ALA A 77 2.88 19.54 3.80
CA ALA A 77 1.76 18.81 3.21
C ALA A 77 1.47 19.24 1.77
N GLU A 78 1.60 20.52 1.48
CA GLU A 78 1.45 21.07 0.12
C GLU A 78 2.59 20.58 -0.79
N ALA A 79 3.82 20.62 -0.31
CA ALA A 79 4.98 20.15 -1.07
C ALA A 79 4.90 18.65 -1.37
N ILE A 80 4.44 17.84 -0.40
CA ILE A 80 4.20 16.40 -0.57
C ILE A 80 3.07 16.17 -1.58
N SER A 81 1.95 16.87 -1.46
CA SER A 81 0.82 16.76 -2.39
C SER A 81 1.23 17.10 -3.82
N LYS A 82 2.05 18.14 -4.01
CA LYS A 82 2.60 18.49 -5.33
C LYS A 82 3.49 17.39 -5.91
N GLY A 83 4.36 16.80 -5.08
CA GLY A 83 5.20 15.68 -5.50
C GLY A 83 4.38 14.44 -5.91
N ILE A 84 3.29 14.15 -5.17
CA ILE A 84 2.34 13.09 -5.51
C ILE A 84 1.65 13.39 -6.84
N TYR A 85 1.08 14.57 -7.00
CA TYR A 85 0.45 15.01 -8.25
C TYR A 85 1.39 14.85 -9.46
N ASN A 86 2.63 15.35 -9.34
CA ASN A 86 3.61 15.25 -10.40
C ASN A 86 3.92 13.80 -10.78
N THR A 87 4.01 12.92 -9.79
CA THR A 87 4.27 11.49 -10.05
C THR A 87 3.12 10.86 -10.84
N TYR A 88 1.87 11.10 -10.44
CA TYR A 88 0.72 10.58 -11.17
C TYR A 88 0.62 11.16 -12.59
N ALA A 89 0.91 12.44 -12.76
CA ALA A 89 0.84 13.12 -14.05
C ALA A 89 1.93 12.70 -15.05
N GLN A 90 3.10 12.24 -14.56
CA GLN A 90 4.28 12.00 -15.38
C GLN A 90 4.63 10.53 -15.58
N ARG A 91 3.98 9.60 -14.84
CA ARG A 91 4.42 8.20 -14.72
C ARG A 91 3.39 7.15 -15.08
N ASN A 92 2.49 7.40 -16.00
CA ASN A 92 1.46 6.42 -16.43
C ASN A 92 0.65 5.81 -15.26
N LEU A 93 0.51 6.53 -14.14
CA LEU A 93 -0.28 6.10 -13.01
C LEU A 93 -1.76 6.43 -13.26
N ARG A 94 -2.66 5.56 -12.79
CA ARG A 94 -4.10 5.71 -12.97
C ARG A 94 -4.68 6.69 -11.95
N TYR A 95 -5.47 7.66 -12.41
CA TYR A 95 -6.25 8.54 -11.55
C TYR A 95 -7.48 7.81 -11.03
N SER A 96 -7.36 7.14 -9.90
CA SER A 96 -8.44 6.35 -9.30
C SER A 96 -9.06 6.97 -8.05
N GLN A 97 -8.57 8.15 -7.64
CA GLN A 97 -9.09 8.82 -6.44
C GLN A 97 -10.48 9.40 -6.68
N ILE A 98 -11.46 8.83 -5.97
CA ILE A 98 -12.83 9.31 -5.92
C ILE A 98 -13.00 10.16 -4.66
N VAL A 99 -13.60 11.33 -4.81
CA VAL A 99 -13.91 12.25 -3.71
C VAL A 99 -15.41 12.41 -3.55
N PRO A 100 -15.97 12.27 -2.34
CA PRO A 100 -17.38 12.50 -2.08
C PRO A 100 -17.70 14.00 -2.15
N LEU A 101 -18.68 14.36 -2.93
CA LEU A 101 -19.23 15.73 -3.00
C LEU A 101 -20.41 15.89 -2.03
N SER A 102 -21.14 14.81 -1.80
CA SER A 102 -22.24 14.73 -0.84
C SER A 102 -22.38 13.28 -0.34
N MET A 103 -23.43 13.00 0.45
CA MET A 103 -23.75 11.61 0.87
C MET A 103 -24.08 10.70 -0.34
N PHE A 104 -24.55 11.24 -1.45
CA PHE A 104 -25.06 10.49 -2.60
C PHE A 104 -24.30 10.76 -3.89
N GLU A 105 -23.32 11.63 -3.86
CA GLU A 105 -22.58 12.05 -5.06
C GLU A 105 -21.08 11.99 -4.83
N GLU A 106 -20.38 11.38 -5.76
CA GLU A 106 -18.93 11.31 -5.77
C GLU A 106 -18.37 11.63 -7.16
N LYS A 107 -17.13 12.08 -7.21
CA LYS A 107 -16.44 12.46 -8.44
C LYS A 107 -14.97 12.03 -8.40
N ASN A 108 -14.46 11.57 -9.55
CA ASN A 108 -13.02 11.38 -9.70
C ASN A 108 -12.32 12.74 -9.61
N SER A 109 -11.29 12.83 -8.79
CA SER A 109 -10.55 14.09 -8.57
C SER A 109 -9.78 14.56 -9.81
N GLY A 110 -9.48 13.67 -10.75
CA GLY A 110 -8.69 13.96 -11.96
C GLY A 110 -7.22 14.28 -11.70
N SER A 111 -6.76 14.12 -10.47
CA SER A 111 -5.40 14.44 -10.03
C SER A 111 -4.80 13.43 -9.08
N ASN A 112 -5.59 12.43 -8.71
CA ASN A 112 -5.33 11.48 -7.62
C ASN A 112 -5.06 12.15 -6.24
N LEU A 113 -5.54 13.37 -6.06
CA LEU A 113 -5.59 14.06 -4.77
C LEU A 113 -7.05 14.13 -4.28
N PRO A 114 -7.29 14.28 -2.97
CA PRO A 114 -6.30 14.43 -1.91
C PRO A 114 -5.58 13.12 -1.60
N ALA A 115 -4.32 13.22 -1.21
CA ALA A 115 -3.59 12.13 -0.58
C ALA A 115 -3.83 12.14 0.92
N GLN A 116 -3.66 11.00 1.58
CA GLN A 116 -3.60 10.95 3.04
C GLN A 116 -2.18 11.34 3.48
N ILE A 117 -2.05 12.42 4.26
CA ILE A 117 -0.76 12.93 4.73
C ILE A 117 -0.85 13.14 6.24
N ASP A 118 -0.13 12.33 6.99
CA ASP A 118 -0.06 12.37 8.45
C ASP A 118 1.36 12.74 8.88
N LEU A 119 1.53 13.94 9.43
CA LEU A 119 2.83 14.43 9.88
C LEU A 119 2.85 14.57 11.41
N TYR A 120 3.80 13.88 12.03
CA TYR A 120 4.00 13.87 13.47
C TYR A 120 5.31 14.53 13.83
N THR A 121 5.37 15.19 14.97
CA THR A 121 6.61 15.75 15.50
C THR A 121 7.27 14.73 16.43
N GLU A 122 8.60 14.58 16.31
CA GLU A 122 9.42 13.81 17.23
C GLU A 122 10.67 14.61 17.65
N LYS A 123 11.40 14.14 18.66
CA LYS A 123 12.68 14.75 19.05
C LYS A 123 13.76 14.44 18.03
N GLY A 124 14.60 15.43 17.73
CA GLY A 124 15.80 15.23 16.92
C GLY A 124 15.85 16.07 15.65
N ASN A 125 16.72 15.64 14.72
CA ASN A 125 17.11 16.40 13.54
C ASN A 125 16.79 15.64 12.23
N GLU A 126 16.04 14.54 12.32
CA GLU A 126 15.70 13.73 11.14
C GLU A 126 14.27 14.00 10.69
N TYR A 127 14.01 13.89 9.39
CA TYR A 127 12.67 13.86 8.84
C TYR A 127 12.48 12.53 8.12
N LYS A 128 11.71 11.64 8.72
CA LYS A 128 11.47 10.28 8.22
C LYS A 128 10.12 10.18 7.56
N PHE A 129 10.05 9.46 6.45
CA PHE A 129 8.80 9.24 5.72
C PHE A 129 8.56 7.76 5.46
N LEU A 130 7.30 7.38 5.54
CA LEU A 130 6.77 6.15 5.00
C LEU A 130 5.78 6.50 3.88
N PHE A 131 6.07 6.04 2.67
CA PHE A 131 5.18 6.16 1.52
C PHE A 131 4.49 4.82 1.25
N MET A 132 3.19 4.86 1.03
CA MET A 132 2.38 3.71 0.66
C MET A 132 1.45 4.08 -0.49
N ALA A 133 1.18 3.12 -1.37
CA ALA A 133 0.08 3.17 -2.33
C ALA A 133 -0.96 2.14 -1.89
N LYS A 134 -2.18 2.59 -1.62
CA LYS A 134 -3.28 1.77 -1.11
C LYS A 134 -4.34 1.58 -2.17
N GLY A 135 -4.40 0.41 -2.80
CA GLY A 135 -5.39 0.09 -3.81
C GLY A 135 -6.79 -0.16 -3.23
N GLY A 136 -7.82 -0.04 -4.08
CA GLY A 136 -9.22 -0.22 -3.70
C GLY A 136 -9.54 -1.64 -3.24
N GLY A 137 -8.98 -2.66 -3.90
CA GLY A 137 -9.12 -4.05 -3.49
C GLY A 137 -8.59 -4.30 -2.07
N SER A 138 -7.43 -3.73 -1.74
CA SER A 138 -6.87 -3.77 -0.39
C SER A 138 -7.73 -2.99 0.61
N ALA A 139 -8.25 -1.82 0.24
CA ALA A 139 -9.12 -1.02 1.11
C ALA A 139 -10.41 -1.77 1.47
N ASN A 140 -11.00 -2.48 0.51
CA ASN A 140 -12.19 -3.30 0.72
C ASN A 140 -11.98 -4.51 1.64
N LYS A 141 -10.74 -4.84 1.99
CA LYS A 141 -10.37 -5.90 2.93
C LYS A 141 -9.92 -5.35 4.30
N THR A 142 -10.36 -4.15 4.63
CA THR A 142 -10.19 -3.56 5.96
C THR A 142 -11.40 -3.88 6.81
N TYR A 143 -11.18 -4.50 7.97
CA TYR A 143 -12.25 -4.92 8.88
C TYR A 143 -12.03 -4.37 10.29
N LEU A 144 -13.12 -4.03 10.95
CA LEU A 144 -13.15 -3.70 12.35
C LEU A 144 -13.84 -4.82 13.14
N TYR A 145 -13.14 -5.37 14.12
CA TYR A 145 -13.68 -6.38 15.02
C TYR A 145 -13.69 -5.86 16.46
N GLN A 146 -14.85 -5.93 17.10
CA GLN A 146 -14.98 -5.63 18.52
C GLN A 146 -14.99 -6.94 19.31
N GLN A 147 -14.03 -7.10 20.19
CA GLN A 147 -13.84 -8.30 21.00
C GLN A 147 -13.67 -7.95 22.47
N THR A 148 -13.93 -8.93 23.33
CA THR A 148 -13.71 -8.77 24.77
C THR A 148 -12.24 -9.03 25.13
N LYS A 149 -11.86 -8.62 26.36
CA LYS A 149 -10.52 -8.88 26.89
C LYS A 149 -10.14 -10.38 26.91
N ALA A 150 -11.11 -11.28 26.91
CA ALA A 150 -10.88 -12.72 26.86
C ALA A 150 -10.06 -13.18 25.63
N LEU A 151 -10.09 -12.38 24.54
CA LEU A 151 -9.29 -12.65 23.34
C LEU A 151 -7.79 -12.34 23.53
N LEU A 152 -7.42 -11.53 24.52
CA LEU A 152 -6.03 -11.03 24.69
C LEU A 152 -5.14 -12.05 25.40
N ASN A 153 -5.02 -13.22 24.83
CA ASN A 153 -3.99 -14.23 25.14
C ASN A 153 -3.48 -14.83 23.82
N GLU A 154 -2.30 -15.42 23.85
CA GLU A 154 -1.59 -15.86 22.63
C GLU A 154 -2.41 -16.88 21.82
N GLU A 155 -3.00 -17.86 22.48
CA GLU A 155 -3.76 -18.94 21.84
C GLU A 155 -5.00 -18.40 21.13
N SER A 156 -5.92 -17.78 21.90
CA SER A 156 -7.17 -17.26 21.36
C SER A 156 -6.96 -16.19 20.30
N LEU A 157 -5.96 -15.33 20.47
CA LEU A 157 -5.64 -14.29 19.49
C LEU A 157 -5.10 -14.90 18.18
N THR A 158 -4.23 -15.90 18.28
CA THR A 158 -3.69 -16.62 17.12
C THR A 158 -4.81 -17.31 16.35
N GLU A 159 -5.70 -18.03 17.04
CA GLU A 159 -6.84 -18.68 16.40
C GLU A 159 -7.76 -17.69 15.69
N PHE A 160 -8.10 -16.60 16.39
CA PHE A 160 -8.96 -15.56 15.85
C PHE A 160 -8.36 -14.93 14.59
N ILE A 161 -7.09 -14.52 14.65
CA ILE A 161 -6.38 -13.90 13.51
C ILE A 161 -6.29 -14.89 12.34
N THR A 162 -5.94 -16.14 12.61
CA THR A 162 -5.84 -17.18 11.59
C THR A 162 -7.17 -17.39 10.88
N ALA A 163 -8.27 -17.46 11.63
CA ALA A 163 -9.62 -17.59 11.06
C ALA A 163 -9.94 -16.37 10.17
N LYS A 164 -9.65 -15.13 10.64
CA LYS A 164 -9.90 -13.92 9.86
C LYS A 164 -9.05 -13.81 8.61
N ILE A 165 -7.80 -14.28 8.64
CA ILE A 165 -6.96 -14.34 7.44
C ILE A 165 -7.55 -15.31 6.41
N ARG A 166 -8.04 -16.47 6.82
CA ARG A 166 -8.72 -17.41 5.92
C ARG A 166 -9.98 -16.84 5.31
N ASP A 167 -10.76 -16.09 6.11
CA ASP A 167 -11.99 -15.42 5.66
C ASP A 167 -11.72 -14.34 4.57
N LEU A 168 -10.50 -13.77 4.49
CA LEU A 168 -10.13 -12.81 3.45
C LEU A 168 -10.22 -13.41 2.04
N GLY A 169 -9.93 -14.69 1.90
CA GLY A 169 -9.87 -15.37 0.61
C GLY A 169 -8.80 -14.77 -0.31
N THR A 170 -9.00 -14.87 -1.62
CA THR A 170 -8.01 -14.49 -2.63
C THR A 170 -8.34 -13.19 -3.38
N ALA A 171 -9.44 -12.51 -3.04
CA ALA A 171 -9.99 -11.40 -3.84
C ALA A 171 -9.14 -10.11 -3.84
N ALA A 172 -8.17 -9.96 -2.93
CA ALA A 172 -7.31 -8.78 -2.82
C ALA A 172 -5.84 -9.10 -3.15
N CYS A 173 -5.61 -10.00 -4.09
CA CYS A 173 -4.29 -10.33 -4.63
C CYS A 173 -3.28 -10.81 -3.57
N PRO A 174 -3.41 -12.03 -3.03
CA PRO A 174 -2.39 -12.60 -2.16
C PRO A 174 -1.03 -12.77 -2.91
N PRO A 175 0.09 -12.88 -2.19
CA PRO A 175 0.21 -12.98 -0.75
C PRO A 175 0.03 -11.65 -0.04
N TYR A 176 -0.67 -11.67 1.11
CA TYR A 176 -1.01 -10.47 1.84
C TYR A 176 0.10 -9.99 2.79
N HIS A 177 0.21 -8.66 2.92
CA HIS A 177 0.83 -8.01 4.05
C HIS A 177 -0.27 -7.43 4.93
N LEU A 178 -0.33 -7.86 6.18
CA LEU A 178 -1.40 -7.51 7.11
C LEU A 178 -0.88 -6.60 8.21
N ALA A 179 -1.72 -5.65 8.63
CA ALA A 179 -1.49 -4.81 9.80
C ALA A 179 -2.64 -5.03 10.80
N PHE A 180 -2.30 -5.21 12.07
CA PHE A 180 -3.22 -5.38 13.17
C PHE A 180 -3.01 -4.28 14.22
#